data_d8cb24b4dddafecd03736c9732163aa0
#
_entry.id   d8cb24b4dddafecd03736c9732163aa0
#
_cell.length_a   1.000
_cell.length_b   1.000
_cell.length_c   1.000
_cell.angle_alpha   90.00
_cell.angle_beta   90.00
_cell.angle_gamma   90.00
#
_symmetry.space_group_name_H-M   'P 1'
#
loop_
_entity.id
_entity.type
_entity.pdbx_description
1 polymer ?
#
loop_
_entity_poly.entity_id
_entity_poly.type
_entity_poly.pdbx_seq_one_letter_code
_entity_poly.pdbx_strand_id
1 'polypeptide(L)'
;MKYRGFGRTGWMVSEIGFGGWQIGGAWGPVDDDVSVYTLLHAFERGINFVDTAQLYGAGHSEKIIGRALREWNGDKIYVATKAQPTVWPNASDNAPAFRGRFPDWHLRENVENSLRHLGVERLDLFQLHTWAPNGHLELDWLETLNDLRREGKIDQIGVSLRDNRPGEGVDLAHLGLVSSQQVIFNLFEQQPRDALFGAAKASDTAIIARVPLDS
;
A
#
# COMPACT_ATOMS: atom_id res chain seq x y z
N MET A 1 1.70 20.64 -8.66
CA MET A 1 1.16 19.61 -7.76
C MET A 1 1.05 20.18 -6.36
N LYS A 2 0.04 19.78 -5.58
CA LYS A 2 -0.02 20.07 -4.13
C LYS A 2 0.51 18.90 -3.35
N TYR A 3 1.10 19.15 -2.17
CA TYR A 3 1.69 18.12 -1.32
C TYR A 3 1.08 18.18 0.08
N ARG A 4 1.02 17.03 0.75
CA ARG A 4 0.54 16.87 2.13
C ARG A 4 1.48 16.01 2.96
N GLY A 5 1.51 16.25 4.26
CA GLY A 5 2.14 15.34 5.20
C GLY A 5 1.47 13.96 5.16
N PHE A 6 2.28 12.91 5.11
CA PHE A 6 1.79 11.53 5.10
C PHE A 6 1.78 10.95 6.51
N GLY A 7 0.79 11.36 7.29
CA GLY A 7 0.70 11.02 8.71
C GLY A 7 2.00 11.30 9.47
N ARG A 8 2.31 10.46 10.44
CA ARG A 8 3.52 10.59 11.29
C ARG A 8 4.84 10.19 10.62
N THR A 9 4.85 9.87 9.32
CA THR A 9 6.07 9.42 8.63
C THR A 9 7.10 10.52 8.38
N GLY A 10 6.68 11.78 8.44
CA GLY A 10 7.50 12.93 8.05
C GLY A 10 7.60 13.14 6.53
N TRP A 11 6.96 12.32 5.71
CA TRP A 11 6.98 12.47 4.26
C TRP A 11 6.02 13.56 3.79
N MET A 12 6.46 14.29 2.77
CA MET A 12 5.60 15.19 2.00
C MET A 12 5.27 14.52 0.66
N VAL A 13 4.03 14.06 0.52
CA VAL A 13 3.58 13.33 -0.68
C VAL A 13 2.60 14.16 -1.49
N SER A 14 2.59 13.95 -2.80
CA SER A 14 1.60 14.55 -3.70
C SER A 14 0.19 14.11 -3.32
N GLU A 15 -0.78 15.04 -3.38
CA GLU A 15 -2.19 14.74 -3.08
C GLU A 15 -2.78 13.68 -4.02
N ILE A 16 -2.20 13.53 -5.22
CA ILE A 16 -2.54 12.51 -6.19
C ILE A 16 -1.36 11.56 -6.28
N GLY A 17 -1.60 10.26 -6.04
CA GLY A 17 -0.65 9.19 -6.25
C GLY A 17 -0.89 8.48 -7.59
N PHE A 18 0.13 7.81 -8.10
CA PHE A 18 0.04 6.96 -9.29
C PHE A 18 -0.30 5.52 -8.88
N GLY A 19 -1.40 4.97 -9.41
CA GLY A 19 -1.79 3.58 -9.19
C GLY A 19 -1.20 2.63 -10.24
N GLY A 20 -0.45 1.62 -9.80
CA GLY A 20 0.22 0.64 -10.67
C GLY A 20 -0.65 -0.56 -11.10
N TRP A 21 -1.94 -0.61 -10.74
CA TRP A 21 -2.82 -1.76 -11.05
C TRP A 21 -2.88 -2.07 -12.55
N GLN A 22 -3.05 -1.02 -13.36
CA GLN A 22 -3.14 -1.17 -14.82
C GLN A 22 -1.83 -1.68 -15.45
N ILE A 23 -0.69 -1.29 -14.92
CA ILE A 23 0.63 -1.80 -15.40
C ILE A 23 0.71 -3.33 -15.25
N GLY A 24 0.02 -3.90 -14.27
CA GLY A 24 -0.11 -5.35 -14.11
C GLY A 24 -0.95 -6.06 -15.17
N GLY A 25 -1.53 -5.33 -16.14
CA GLY A 25 -2.32 -5.91 -17.24
C GLY A 25 -3.76 -6.25 -16.89
N ALA A 26 -4.29 -5.77 -15.76
CA ALA A 26 -5.62 -6.13 -15.27
C ALA A 26 -6.77 -5.72 -16.23
N TRP A 27 -6.58 -4.67 -17.03
CA TRP A 27 -7.58 -4.18 -18.02
C TRP A 27 -7.18 -4.46 -19.47
N GLY A 28 -6.23 -5.36 -19.66
CA GLY A 28 -5.74 -5.76 -20.97
C GLY A 28 -4.23 -5.55 -21.14
N PRO A 29 -3.68 -5.91 -22.30
CA PRO A 29 -2.25 -5.77 -22.57
C PRO A 29 -1.80 -4.31 -22.45
N VAL A 30 -0.64 -4.11 -21.83
CA VAL A 30 -0.01 -2.80 -21.65
C VAL A 30 1.41 -2.88 -22.19
N ASP A 31 1.82 -1.86 -22.90
CA ASP A 31 3.20 -1.72 -23.40
C ASP A 31 4.09 -1.21 -22.24
N ASP A 32 5.20 -1.89 -22.02
CA ASP A 32 6.12 -1.59 -20.93
C ASP A 32 6.82 -0.24 -21.10
N ASP A 33 7.22 0.11 -22.33
CA ASP A 33 7.89 1.39 -22.62
C ASP A 33 6.91 2.57 -22.48
N VAL A 34 5.65 2.38 -22.89
CA VAL A 34 4.60 3.36 -22.64
C VAL A 34 4.33 3.53 -21.14
N SER A 35 4.37 2.43 -20.36
CA SER A 35 4.18 2.48 -18.91
C SER A 35 5.31 3.24 -18.22
N VAL A 36 6.57 2.98 -18.59
CA VAL A 36 7.74 3.71 -18.07
C VAL A 36 7.65 5.19 -18.43
N TYR A 37 7.39 5.51 -19.70
CA TYR A 37 7.21 6.90 -20.15
C TYR A 37 6.11 7.62 -19.34
N THR A 38 4.98 6.95 -19.11
CA THR A 38 3.86 7.51 -18.34
C THR A 38 4.26 7.79 -16.89
N LEU A 39 5.00 6.88 -16.24
CA LEU A 39 5.53 7.08 -14.89
C LEU A 39 6.48 8.27 -14.84
N LEU A 40 7.47 8.33 -15.74
CA LEU A 40 8.42 9.45 -15.80
C LEU A 40 7.71 10.78 -16.02
N HIS A 41 6.73 10.81 -16.93
CA HIS A 41 5.93 12.01 -17.14
C HIS A 41 5.10 12.41 -15.90
N ALA A 42 4.56 11.44 -15.17
CA ALA A 42 3.87 11.70 -13.90
C ALA A 42 4.83 12.30 -12.86
N PHE A 43 6.05 11.79 -12.76
CA PHE A 43 7.09 12.33 -11.86
C PHE A 43 7.48 13.76 -12.23
N GLU A 44 7.70 14.06 -13.52
CA GLU A 44 7.93 15.42 -14.02
C GLU A 44 6.80 16.39 -13.66
N ARG A 45 5.55 15.91 -13.57
CA ARG A 45 4.39 16.69 -13.15
C ARG A 45 4.24 16.82 -11.64
N GLY A 46 5.20 16.25 -10.89
CA GLY A 46 5.30 16.36 -9.44
C GLY A 46 4.53 15.28 -8.66
N ILE A 47 4.11 14.20 -9.31
CA ILE A 47 3.64 13.01 -8.58
C ILE A 47 4.88 12.34 -7.98
N ASN A 48 4.90 12.21 -6.64
CA ASN A 48 6.00 11.57 -5.92
C ASN A 48 5.55 10.41 -5.03
N PHE A 49 4.33 9.90 -5.23
CA PHE A 49 3.82 8.72 -4.53
C PHE A 49 3.25 7.72 -5.54
N VAL A 50 3.73 6.49 -5.49
CA VAL A 50 3.30 5.39 -6.36
C VAL A 50 2.79 4.24 -5.51
N ASP A 51 1.59 3.73 -5.82
CA ASP A 51 0.99 2.56 -5.18
C ASP A 51 0.98 1.37 -6.13
N THR A 52 1.63 0.29 -5.74
CA THR A 52 1.67 -0.99 -6.47
C THR A 52 1.42 -2.17 -5.55
N ALA A 53 1.53 -3.37 -6.06
CA ALA A 53 1.50 -4.62 -5.30
C ALA A 53 2.17 -5.74 -6.08
N GLN A 54 2.71 -6.73 -5.36
CA GLN A 54 3.27 -7.93 -5.97
C GLN A 54 2.21 -8.72 -6.76
N LEU A 55 0.93 -8.65 -6.34
CA LEU A 55 -0.19 -9.26 -7.06
C LEU A 55 -0.38 -8.67 -8.48
N TYR A 56 0.02 -7.43 -8.73
CA TYR A 56 -0.24 -6.75 -10.00
C TYR A 56 0.67 -7.30 -11.10
N GLY A 57 0.10 -8.22 -11.90
CA GLY A 57 0.82 -8.97 -12.92
C GLY A 57 1.94 -9.86 -12.36
N ALA A 58 1.76 -10.44 -11.15
CA ALA A 58 2.76 -11.27 -10.49
C ALA A 58 4.14 -10.58 -10.38
N GLY A 59 4.15 -9.33 -9.94
CA GLY A 59 5.36 -8.51 -9.78
C GLY A 59 5.74 -7.72 -11.04
N HIS A 60 4.99 -7.85 -12.15
CA HIS A 60 5.27 -7.10 -13.36
C HIS A 60 5.22 -5.58 -13.12
N SER A 61 4.15 -5.10 -12.45
CA SER A 61 4.02 -3.68 -12.11
C SER A 61 5.22 -3.17 -11.29
N GLU A 62 5.69 -3.92 -10.30
CA GLU A 62 6.87 -3.54 -9.52
C GLU A 62 8.13 -3.44 -10.40
N LYS A 63 8.34 -4.36 -11.35
CA LYS A 63 9.51 -4.33 -12.25
C LYS A 63 9.50 -3.10 -13.16
N ILE A 64 8.35 -2.73 -13.70
CA ILE A 64 8.19 -1.56 -14.54
C ILE A 64 8.40 -0.27 -13.74
N ILE A 65 7.84 -0.18 -12.53
CA ILE A 65 8.09 0.95 -11.63
C ILE A 65 9.58 1.03 -11.27
N GLY A 66 10.21 -0.11 -10.95
CA GLY A 66 11.65 -0.17 -10.70
C GLY A 66 12.49 0.31 -11.88
N ARG A 67 12.07 0.02 -13.12
CA ARG A 67 12.72 0.57 -14.32
C ARG A 67 12.58 2.09 -14.38
N ALA A 68 11.38 2.64 -14.18
CA ALA A 68 11.16 4.08 -14.16
C ALA A 68 11.96 4.78 -13.05
N LEU A 69 12.05 4.18 -11.85
CA LEU A 69 12.85 4.73 -10.74
C LEU A 69 14.34 4.81 -11.08
N ARG A 70 14.89 3.84 -11.80
CA ARG A 70 16.33 3.87 -12.23
C ARG A 70 16.59 4.93 -13.31
N GLU A 71 15.61 5.23 -14.14
CA GLU A 71 15.72 6.26 -15.19
C GLU A 71 15.45 7.67 -14.63
N TRP A 72 14.80 7.77 -13.46
CA TRP A 72 14.45 9.04 -12.82
C TRP A 72 15.64 9.65 -12.07
N ASN A 73 15.96 10.91 -12.39
CA ASN A 73 17.07 11.64 -11.78
C ASN A 73 16.60 12.87 -10.96
N GLY A 74 15.31 12.95 -10.67
CA GLY A 74 14.73 14.05 -9.89
C GLY A 74 14.56 13.73 -8.40
N ASP A 75 13.62 14.41 -7.76
CA ASP A 75 13.34 14.27 -6.34
C ASP A 75 12.85 12.85 -5.97
N LYS A 76 12.88 12.54 -4.67
CA LYS A 76 12.45 11.25 -4.12
C LYS A 76 11.03 10.89 -4.54
N ILE A 77 10.86 9.68 -5.08
CA ILE A 77 9.58 9.02 -5.30
C ILE A 77 9.37 7.99 -4.19
N TYR A 78 8.27 8.09 -3.46
CA TYR A 78 7.86 7.12 -2.46
C TYR A 78 7.05 6.01 -3.11
N VAL A 79 7.39 4.77 -2.81
CA VAL A 79 6.70 3.59 -3.38
C VAL A 79 6.05 2.77 -2.27
N ALA A 80 4.74 2.60 -2.39
CA ALA A 80 3.97 1.66 -1.59
C ALA A 80 3.78 0.36 -2.36
N THR A 81 4.13 -0.78 -1.77
CA THR A 81 3.81 -2.11 -2.30
C THR A 81 3.17 -2.98 -1.23
N LYS A 82 2.71 -4.20 -1.59
CA LYS A 82 1.84 -4.99 -0.73
C LYS A 82 2.12 -6.48 -0.82
N ALA A 83 2.06 -7.18 0.33
CA ALA A 83 1.94 -8.63 0.39
C ALA A 83 0.49 -9.07 0.30
N GLN A 84 0.17 -9.98 -0.62
CA GLN A 84 -1.11 -10.68 -0.59
C GLN A 84 -1.16 -11.67 0.58
N PRO A 85 -2.34 -11.98 1.14
CA PRO A 85 -2.47 -13.03 2.13
C PRO A 85 -2.27 -14.41 1.50
N THR A 86 -1.85 -15.39 2.29
CA THR A 86 -1.82 -16.81 1.85
C THR A 86 -3.20 -17.33 1.47
N VAL A 87 -4.25 -16.83 2.15
CA VAL A 87 -5.66 -17.13 1.88
C VAL A 87 -6.46 -15.84 2.00
N TRP A 88 -7.15 -15.46 0.92
CA TRP A 88 -8.03 -14.30 0.92
C TRP A 88 -9.23 -14.48 1.84
N PRO A 89 -9.63 -13.46 2.63
CA PRO A 89 -10.87 -13.51 3.38
C PRO A 89 -12.06 -13.57 2.42
N ASN A 90 -13.07 -14.37 2.76
CA ASN A 90 -14.31 -14.35 2.00
C ASN A 90 -14.98 -12.97 2.15
N ALA A 91 -15.38 -12.36 1.04
CA ALA A 91 -16.00 -11.04 1.03
C ALA A 91 -17.33 -11.00 1.83
N SER A 92 -18.07 -12.11 1.86
CA SER A 92 -19.33 -12.25 2.60
C SER A 92 -19.13 -12.57 4.08
N ASP A 93 -17.92 -12.93 4.51
CA ASP A 93 -17.65 -13.24 5.92
C ASP A 93 -17.52 -11.92 6.72
N ASN A 94 -18.37 -11.77 7.73
CA ASN A 94 -18.36 -10.59 8.58
C ASN A 94 -17.22 -10.57 9.60
N ALA A 95 -16.65 -11.73 9.92
CA ALA A 95 -15.58 -11.86 10.89
C ALA A 95 -14.57 -12.95 10.47
N PRO A 96 -13.89 -12.81 9.30
CA PRO A 96 -12.91 -13.80 8.87
C PRO A 96 -11.75 -13.84 9.85
N ALA A 97 -11.27 -15.06 10.15
CA ALA A 97 -10.07 -15.21 10.97
C ALA A 97 -8.87 -14.52 10.32
N PHE A 98 -8.05 -13.86 11.11
CA PHE A 98 -6.79 -13.24 10.64
C PHE A 98 -5.64 -14.25 10.62
N ARG A 99 -5.63 -15.15 11.59
CA ARG A 99 -4.56 -16.12 11.84
C ARG A 99 -4.14 -16.90 10.59
N GLY A 100 -2.82 -17.00 10.38
CA GLY A 100 -2.22 -17.75 9.29
C GLY A 100 -2.25 -17.08 7.92
N ARG A 101 -2.84 -15.89 7.79
CA ARG A 101 -2.88 -15.18 6.49
C ARG A 101 -1.56 -14.55 6.11
N PHE A 102 -0.79 -14.12 7.12
CA PHE A 102 0.49 -13.44 6.92
C PHE A 102 1.57 -14.05 7.83
N PRO A 103 1.93 -15.33 7.63
CA PRO A 103 2.99 -15.95 8.41
C PRO A 103 4.35 -15.33 8.10
N ASP A 104 5.31 -15.41 9.05
CA ASP A 104 6.64 -14.81 8.97
C ASP A 104 7.36 -15.10 7.65
N TRP A 105 7.47 -16.38 7.29
CA TRP A 105 8.16 -16.79 6.06
C TRP A 105 7.58 -16.14 4.80
N HIS A 106 6.26 -15.99 4.77
CA HIS A 106 5.54 -15.41 3.63
C HIS A 106 5.77 -13.90 3.52
N LEU A 107 5.72 -13.18 4.64
CA LEU A 107 6.02 -11.75 4.67
C LEU A 107 7.47 -11.47 4.25
N ARG A 108 8.43 -12.25 4.78
CA ARG A 108 9.85 -12.12 4.40
C ARG A 108 10.07 -12.38 2.91
N GLU A 109 9.50 -13.46 2.38
CA GLU A 109 9.58 -13.77 0.95
C GLU A 109 8.99 -12.65 0.07
N ASN A 110 7.83 -12.10 0.46
CA ASN A 110 7.20 -11.01 -0.27
C ASN A 110 8.07 -9.74 -0.25
N VAL A 111 8.67 -9.38 0.87
CA VAL A 111 9.58 -8.22 0.97
C VAL A 111 10.79 -8.41 0.06
N GLU A 112 11.45 -9.58 0.11
CA GLU A 112 12.61 -9.87 -0.74
C GLU A 112 12.26 -9.86 -2.23
N ASN A 113 11.09 -10.35 -2.59
CA ASN A 113 10.60 -10.30 -3.97
C ASN A 113 10.37 -8.86 -4.43
N SER A 114 9.71 -8.03 -3.61
CA SER A 114 9.44 -6.63 -3.92
C SER A 114 10.72 -5.80 -4.04
N LEU A 115 11.70 -6.02 -3.15
CA LEU A 115 13.02 -5.37 -3.22
C LEU A 115 13.72 -5.69 -4.56
N ARG A 116 13.71 -6.98 -4.97
CA ARG A 116 14.30 -7.40 -6.26
C ARG A 116 13.56 -6.86 -7.47
N HIS A 117 12.23 -6.85 -7.45
CA HIS A 117 11.43 -6.36 -8.57
C HIS A 117 11.60 -4.85 -8.75
N LEU A 118 11.53 -4.08 -7.67
CA LEU A 118 11.72 -2.64 -7.69
C LEU A 118 13.18 -2.23 -7.91
N GLY A 119 14.14 -3.11 -7.59
CA GLY A 119 15.56 -2.82 -7.67
C GLY A 119 16.01 -1.79 -6.63
N VAL A 120 15.44 -1.85 -5.42
CA VAL A 120 15.74 -0.97 -4.30
C VAL A 120 16.23 -1.76 -3.10
N GLU A 121 17.03 -1.14 -2.24
CA GLU A 121 17.54 -1.76 -1.00
C GLU A 121 16.52 -1.69 0.15
N ARG A 122 15.58 -0.74 0.10
CA ARG A 122 14.55 -0.54 1.11
C ARG A 122 13.22 -0.13 0.47
N LEU A 123 12.13 -0.76 0.89
CA LEU A 123 10.76 -0.37 0.53
C LEU A 123 10.33 0.82 1.40
N ASP A 124 9.78 1.86 0.80
CA ASP A 124 9.29 3.02 1.55
C ASP A 124 8.07 2.64 2.39
N LEU A 125 7.04 2.05 1.78
CA LEU A 125 5.84 1.58 2.47
C LEU A 125 5.52 0.15 2.05
N PHE A 126 5.47 -0.76 3.03
CA PHE A 126 5.02 -2.13 2.82
C PHE A 126 3.70 -2.38 3.52
N GLN A 127 2.70 -2.87 2.78
CA GLN A 127 1.34 -3.02 3.26
C GLN A 127 0.89 -4.48 3.26
N LEU A 128 0.03 -4.86 4.20
CA LEU A 128 -0.80 -6.06 4.05
C LEU A 128 -1.91 -5.74 3.04
N HIS A 129 -2.05 -6.57 1.98
CA HIS A 129 -2.98 -6.28 0.86
C HIS A 129 -4.44 -6.45 1.22
N THR A 130 -4.75 -7.01 2.38
CA THR A 130 -6.08 -7.08 2.96
C THR A 130 -5.99 -7.09 4.46
N TRP A 131 -7.08 -6.78 5.12
CA TRP A 131 -7.22 -6.84 6.56
C TRP A 131 -8.36 -7.79 6.96
N ALA A 132 -8.37 -8.23 8.20
CA ALA A 132 -9.49 -8.92 8.80
C ALA A 132 -9.70 -8.39 10.22
N PRO A 133 -10.93 -8.33 10.73
CA PRO A 133 -11.18 -7.92 12.09
C PRO A 133 -10.35 -8.77 13.06
N ASN A 134 -9.95 -8.20 14.18
CA ASN A 134 -9.11 -8.84 15.19
C ASN A 134 -7.64 -9.08 14.81
N GLY A 135 -7.18 -8.74 13.63
CA GLY A 135 -5.76 -8.83 13.29
C GLY A 135 -4.86 -8.01 14.22
N HIS A 136 -5.39 -6.98 14.88
CA HIS A 136 -4.71 -6.20 15.91
C HIS A 136 -4.51 -6.97 17.24
N LEU A 137 -5.16 -8.12 17.43
CA LEU A 137 -5.00 -9.02 18.58
C LEU A 137 -3.97 -10.14 18.32
N GLU A 138 -3.57 -10.34 17.06
CA GLU A 138 -2.64 -11.38 16.63
C GLU A 138 -1.41 -10.70 16.00
N LEU A 139 -0.44 -10.32 16.80
CA LEU A 139 0.62 -9.39 16.42
C LEU A 139 1.85 -10.03 15.74
N ASP A 140 1.86 -11.33 15.49
CA ASP A 140 3.00 -12.02 14.83
C ASP A 140 3.41 -11.36 13.51
N TRP A 141 2.44 -10.93 12.72
CA TRP A 141 2.68 -10.18 11.47
C TRP A 141 3.40 -8.85 11.71
N LEU A 142 3.02 -8.16 12.78
CA LEU A 142 3.60 -6.86 13.13
C LEU A 142 5.01 -7.01 13.67
N GLU A 143 5.26 -8.06 14.46
CA GLU A 143 6.60 -8.41 14.94
C GLU A 143 7.52 -8.69 13.75
N THR A 144 7.10 -9.53 12.79
CA THR A 144 7.84 -9.79 11.55
C THR A 144 8.14 -8.52 10.76
N LEU A 145 7.14 -7.65 10.56
CA LEU A 145 7.37 -6.40 9.82
C LEU A 145 8.26 -5.43 10.58
N ASN A 146 8.19 -5.39 11.91
CA ASN A 146 9.11 -4.60 12.72
C ASN A 146 10.55 -5.14 12.68
N ASP A 147 10.73 -6.45 12.55
CA ASP A 147 12.05 -7.05 12.34
C ASP A 147 12.62 -6.63 11.00
N LEU A 148 11.85 -6.75 9.94
CA LEU A 148 12.23 -6.30 8.59
C LEU A 148 12.55 -4.79 8.55
N ARG A 149 11.84 -3.99 9.34
CA ARG A 149 12.15 -2.56 9.50
C ARG A 149 13.48 -2.34 10.23
N ARG A 150 13.76 -3.10 11.28
CA ARG A 150 15.06 -3.07 11.99
C ARG A 150 16.22 -3.57 11.10
N GLU A 151 15.95 -4.52 10.23
CA GLU A 151 16.88 -5.00 9.21
C GLU A 151 17.12 -3.96 8.07
N GLY A 152 16.37 -2.85 8.06
CA GLY A 152 16.48 -1.80 7.05
C GLY A 152 15.82 -2.12 5.71
N LYS A 153 15.04 -3.21 5.61
CA LYS A 153 14.38 -3.67 4.37
C LYS A 153 13.09 -2.92 4.06
N ILE A 154 12.39 -2.46 5.08
CA ILE A 154 11.18 -1.62 4.94
C ILE A 154 11.33 -0.38 5.83
N ASP A 155 10.68 0.72 5.46
CA ASP A 155 10.65 1.94 6.26
C ASP A 155 9.33 2.05 7.03
N GLN A 156 8.21 2.04 6.33
CA GLN A 156 6.89 2.21 6.93
C GLN A 156 6.01 0.98 6.72
N ILE A 157 5.10 0.75 7.67
CA ILE A 157 4.14 -0.36 7.65
C ILE A 157 2.75 0.19 7.41
N GLY A 158 1.99 -0.42 6.52
CA GLY A 158 0.60 -0.08 6.23
C GLY A 158 -0.31 -1.29 6.07
N VAL A 159 -1.59 -1.01 5.92
CA VAL A 159 -2.61 -2.03 5.68
C VAL A 159 -3.62 -1.52 4.66
N SER A 160 -3.98 -2.36 3.68
CA SER A 160 -5.12 -2.12 2.80
C SER A 160 -6.35 -2.81 3.39
N LEU A 161 -7.41 -2.04 3.61
CA LEU A 161 -8.65 -2.57 4.19
C LEU A 161 -9.47 -3.32 3.15
N ARG A 162 -10.34 -4.23 3.61
CA ARG A 162 -11.31 -4.91 2.75
C ARG A 162 -12.28 -3.91 2.14
N ASP A 163 -12.76 -4.22 0.94
CA ASP A 163 -13.76 -3.44 0.25
C ASP A 163 -15.02 -3.31 1.11
N ASN A 164 -15.56 -2.10 1.18
CA ASN A 164 -16.77 -1.78 1.93
C ASN A 164 -16.74 -2.17 3.43
N ARG A 165 -15.55 -2.25 4.02
CA ARG A 165 -15.34 -2.57 5.45
C ARG A 165 -14.38 -1.59 6.14
N PRO A 166 -14.57 -0.27 5.99
CA PRO A 166 -13.64 0.72 6.56
C PRO A 166 -13.60 0.69 8.09
N GLY A 167 -14.69 0.25 8.75
CA GLY A 167 -14.75 0.13 10.20
C GLY A 167 -13.73 -0.83 10.80
N GLU A 168 -13.26 -1.82 10.04
CA GLU A 168 -12.23 -2.76 10.50
C GLU A 168 -10.86 -2.12 10.74
N GLY A 169 -10.62 -0.93 10.21
CA GLY A 169 -9.40 -0.16 10.40
C GLY A 169 -9.40 0.76 11.62
N VAL A 170 -10.53 0.93 12.30
CA VAL A 170 -10.66 1.91 13.39
C VAL A 170 -9.78 1.56 14.59
N ASP A 171 -9.82 0.31 15.06
CA ASP A 171 -8.98 -0.14 16.18
C ASP A 171 -7.50 -0.10 15.80
N LEU A 172 -7.16 -0.49 14.57
CA LEU A 172 -5.80 -0.41 14.03
C LEU A 172 -5.26 1.03 14.06
N ALA A 173 -6.09 2.02 13.74
CA ALA A 173 -5.75 3.43 13.83
C ALA A 173 -5.58 3.88 15.29
N HIS A 174 -6.56 3.59 16.16
CA HIS A 174 -6.49 3.99 17.57
C HIS A 174 -5.26 3.44 18.29
N LEU A 175 -4.87 2.21 17.98
CA LEU A 175 -3.68 1.59 18.55
C LEU A 175 -2.37 2.09 17.93
N GLY A 176 -2.44 2.84 16.82
CA GLY A 176 -1.26 3.39 16.15
C GLY A 176 -0.29 2.33 15.62
N LEU A 177 -0.78 1.14 15.27
CA LEU A 177 0.08 0.00 14.88
C LEU A 177 0.73 0.18 13.50
N VAL A 178 0.11 0.97 12.61
CA VAL A 178 0.58 1.20 11.24
C VAL A 178 0.68 2.68 10.92
N SER A 179 1.53 3.02 9.95
CA SER A 179 1.72 4.39 9.48
C SER A 179 0.66 4.83 8.47
N SER A 180 0.04 3.88 7.77
CA SER A 180 -1.00 4.18 6.80
C SER A 180 -2.07 3.10 6.70
N GLN A 181 -3.27 3.51 6.29
CA GLN A 181 -4.34 2.61 5.89
C GLN A 181 -4.86 3.00 4.51
N GLN A 182 -5.02 2.01 3.63
CA GLN A 182 -5.58 2.20 2.30
C GLN A 182 -7.03 1.73 2.27
N VAL A 183 -7.93 2.55 1.74
CA VAL A 183 -9.37 2.32 1.79
C VAL A 183 -10.06 2.84 0.55
N ILE A 184 -11.14 2.20 0.10
CA ILE A 184 -12.02 2.76 -0.93
C ILE A 184 -12.66 4.02 -0.38
N PHE A 185 -12.50 5.11 -1.11
CA PHE A 185 -13.19 6.37 -0.81
C PHE A 185 -13.39 7.17 -2.10
N ASN A 186 -14.63 7.44 -2.43
CA ASN A 186 -15.03 8.20 -3.61
C ASN A 186 -16.38 8.90 -3.38
N LEU A 187 -16.98 9.43 -4.44
CA LEU A 187 -18.24 10.15 -4.36
C LEU A 187 -19.41 9.26 -3.86
N PHE A 188 -19.41 7.97 -4.18
CA PHE A 188 -20.46 7.01 -3.85
C PHE A 188 -20.17 6.24 -2.56
N GLU A 189 -18.90 5.91 -2.30
CA GLU A 189 -18.47 5.19 -1.10
C GLU A 189 -17.82 6.16 -0.11
N GLN A 190 -18.59 6.60 0.90
CA GLN A 190 -18.17 7.60 1.89
C GLN A 190 -18.11 7.08 3.33
N GLN A 191 -18.41 5.82 3.58
CA GLN A 191 -18.39 5.23 4.93
C GLN A 191 -17.11 5.49 5.75
N PRO A 192 -15.88 5.60 5.14
CA PRO A 192 -14.67 5.92 5.91
C PRO A 192 -14.77 7.21 6.73
N ARG A 193 -15.64 8.16 6.33
CA ARG A 193 -15.86 9.42 7.06
C ARG A 193 -16.47 9.23 8.45
N ASP A 194 -17.26 8.15 8.64
CA ASP A 194 -18.07 8.00 9.85
C ASP A 194 -17.20 7.76 11.10
N ALA A 195 -16.14 6.95 10.98
CA ALA A 195 -15.26 6.64 12.10
C ALA A 195 -13.78 6.61 11.74
N LEU A 196 -13.42 6.00 10.59
CA LEU A 196 -12.03 5.74 10.24
C LEU A 196 -11.21 7.02 10.10
N PHE A 197 -11.71 8.03 9.41
CA PHE A 197 -10.96 9.28 9.21
C PHE A 197 -10.73 10.03 10.52
N GLY A 198 -11.70 9.99 11.44
CA GLY A 198 -11.55 10.57 12.78
C GLY A 198 -10.46 9.86 13.59
N ALA A 199 -10.49 8.53 13.60
CA ALA A 199 -9.49 7.70 14.28
C ALA A 199 -8.08 7.89 13.66
N ALA A 200 -7.97 7.86 12.34
CA ALA A 200 -6.72 8.05 11.63
C ALA A 200 -6.11 9.44 11.88
N LYS A 201 -6.95 10.49 11.91
CA LYS A 201 -6.51 11.84 12.25
C LYS A 201 -6.00 11.94 13.68
N ALA A 202 -6.69 11.31 14.64
CA ALA A 202 -6.30 11.34 16.05
C ALA A 202 -4.97 10.63 16.32
N SER A 203 -4.64 9.61 15.53
CA SER A 203 -3.39 8.83 15.65
C SER A 203 -2.30 9.24 14.67
N ASP A 204 -2.54 10.28 13.86
CA ASP A 204 -1.65 10.70 12.78
C ASP A 204 -1.29 9.55 11.81
N THR A 205 -2.28 8.69 11.52
CA THR A 205 -2.18 7.62 10.54
C THR A 205 -2.59 8.15 9.16
N ALA A 206 -1.74 7.96 8.15
CA ALA A 206 -2.06 8.40 6.79
C ALA A 206 -3.21 7.57 6.17
N ILE A 207 -4.03 8.21 5.35
CA ILE A 207 -5.06 7.54 4.55
C ILE A 207 -4.69 7.60 3.08
N ILE A 208 -4.66 6.44 2.43
CA ILE A 208 -4.56 6.32 0.99
C ILE A 208 -5.97 5.99 0.46
N ALA A 209 -6.58 6.96 -0.21
CA ALA A 209 -7.87 6.74 -0.87
C ALA A 209 -7.64 6.04 -2.22
N ARG A 210 -8.19 4.83 -2.40
CA ARG A 210 -8.17 4.11 -3.66
C ARG A 210 -9.56 4.09 -4.30
N VAL A 211 -9.62 3.74 -5.59
CA VAL A 211 -10.87 3.74 -6.39
C VAL A 211 -11.55 5.12 -6.37
N PRO A 212 -10.82 6.22 -6.59
CA PRO A 212 -11.40 7.57 -6.44
C PRO A 212 -12.46 7.90 -7.51
N LEU A 213 -12.45 7.19 -8.62
CA LEU A 213 -13.38 7.39 -9.76
C LEU A 213 -14.45 6.29 -9.86
N ASP A 214 -14.53 5.40 -8.88
CA ASP A 214 -15.51 4.30 -8.82
C ASP A 214 -15.49 3.40 -10.06
N SER A 215 -14.37 2.70 -10.28
CA SER A 215 -14.17 1.79 -11.41
C SER A 215 -14.05 0.33 -10.97
#